data_bae598fe55e92ed1b4e3a63989f789a6
#
_entry.id   bae598fe55e92ed1b4e3a63989f789a6
#
_cell.length_a   1.000
_cell.length_b   1.000
_cell.length_c   1.000
_cell.angle_alpha   90.00
_cell.angle_beta   90.00
_cell.angle_gamma   90.00
#
_symmetry.space_group_name_H-M   'P 1'
#
loop_
_entity.id
_entity.type
_entity.pdbx_description
1 polymer ?
#
loop_
_entity_poly.entity_id
_entity_poly.type
_entity_poly.pdbx_seq_one_letter_code
_entity_poly.pdbx_strand_id
1 'polypeptide(L)'
;MAQRLLIVAHAATPATRALMFGDPGELLPGEVRRLSGRIACWLSGPEEACGATAVRLGGNAEPIHDLRECDFGAWTGKPLVDIASDDPSGLQSWLHDPHAAPHGGESLAELIKRAGRVLDDHSWPDGRSAAVVTPLVARALLVHALGAAPDVIFRIDIAPLSRALISRNQQTWRLSRLERVKDSPPRDRLA
;
A
#
# COMPACT_ATOMS: atom_id res chain seq x y z
N MET A 1 14.39 9.17 -20.53
CA MET A 1 14.93 8.21 -19.53
C MET A 1 13.80 7.33 -19.02
N ALA A 2 14.06 6.13 -18.46
CA ALA A 2 13.00 5.26 -17.99
C ALA A 2 12.34 5.83 -16.72
N GLN A 3 11.01 5.86 -16.69
CA GLN A 3 10.22 6.20 -15.51
C GLN A 3 10.31 5.05 -14.52
N ARG A 4 10.57 5.34 -13.25
CA ARG A 4 10.64 4.34 -12.18
C ARG A 4 9.81 4.81 -11.00
N LEU A 5 8.94 3.94 -10.50
CA LEU A 5 8.16 4.20 -9.32
C LEU A 5 8.54 3.22 -8.22
N LEU A 6 8.89 3.76 -7.06
CA LEU A 6 9.06 3.02 -5.83
C LEU A 6 7.75 3.09 -5.04
N ILE A 7 7.03 1.98 -4.99
CA ILE A 7 5.85 1.80 -4.15
C ILE A 7 6.35 1.37 -2.77
N VAL A 8 5.96 2.08 -1.73
CA VAL A 8 6.34 1.78 -0.35
C VAL A 8 5.07 1.61 0.48
N ALA A 9 4.94 0.48 1.16
CA ALA A 9 3.93 0.33 2.19
C ALA A 9 4.31 1.20 3.40
N HIS A 10 3.34 1.92 4.00
CA HIS A 10 3.64 2.75 5.17
C HIS A 10 4.23 1.95 6.34
N ALA A 11 4.89 2.61 7.27
CA ALA A 11 5.44 2.00 8.47
C ALA A 11 4.32 1.44 9.37
N ALA A 12 4.67 0.53 10.26
CA ALA A 12 3.69 -0.14 11.10
C ALA A 12 2.89 0.84 11.98
N THR A 13 1.60 0.54 12.14
CA THR A 13 0.66 1.22 13.02
C THR A 13 0.07 0.20 14.01
N PRO A 14 -0.62 0.62 15.07
CA PRO A 14 -1.37 -0.29 15.92
C PRO A 14 -2.37 -1.14 15.12
N ALA A 15 -3.06 -0.54 14.15
CA ALA A 15 -4.06 -1.22 13.33
C ALA A 15 -3.45 -2.29 12.43
N THR A 16 -2.29 -2.04 11.79
CA THR A 16 -1.60 -3.06 10.99
C THR A 16 -1.13 -4.24 11.83
N ARG A 17 -0.73 -4.01 13.09
CA ARG A 17 -0.37 -5.10 14.02
C ARG A 17 -1.57 -5.92 14.47
N ALA A 18 -2.70 -5.27 14.67
CA ALA A 18 -3.95 -5.90 15.06
C ALA A 18 -4.73 -6.49 13.88
N LEU A 19 -4.20 -6.40 12.65
CA LEU A 19 -4.87 -6.82 11.42
C LEU A 19 -6.28 -6.21 11.29
N MET A 20 -6.40 -4.92 11.52
CA MET A 20 -7.67 -4.21 11.42
C MET A 20 -7.99 -3.87 9.96
N PHE A 21 -9.29 -3.87 9.64
CA PHE A 21 -9.79 -3.33 8.39
C PHE A 21 -9.80 -1.80 8.44
N GLY A 22 -9.01 -1.18 7.58
CA GLY A 22 -8.78 0.26 7.60
C GLY A 22 -7.81 0.67 8.71
N ASP A 23 -7.04 1.71 8.43
CA ASP A 23 -6.07 2.26 9.37
C ASP A 23 -6.12 3.77 9.35
N PRO A 24 -6.58 4.37 10.44
CA PRO A 24 -6.59 5.82 10.53
C PRO A 24 -5.23 6.44 10.79
N GLY A 25 -4.17 5.58 11.16
CA GLY A 25 -3.31 6.40 11.57
C GLY A 25 -1.97 6.57 12.08
N GLU A 26 -1.84 6.69 13.31
CA GLU A 26 -0.56 7.06 13.93
C GLU A 26 0.48 5.95 13.81
N LEU A 27 1.71 6.32 13.41
CA LEU A 27 2.80 5.36 13.27
C LEU A 27 3.33 4.89 14.62
N LEU A 28 3.60 3.60 14.73
CA LEU A 28 4.35 3.07 15.85
C LEU A 28 5.77 3.66 15.90
N PRO A 29 6.36 3.77 17.10
CA PRO A 29 7.78 4.11 17.24
C PRO A 29 8.67 3.14 16.47
N GLY A 30 9.67 3.66 15.77
CA GLY A 30 10.62 2.87 15.00
C GLY A 30 11.46 3.74 14.08
N GLU A 31 12.62 3.22 13.69
CA GLU A 31 13.50 3.89 12.75
C GLU A 31 13.08 3.56 11.31
N VAL A 32 12.86 4.58 10.50
CA VAL A 32 12.64 4.47 9.06
C VAL A 32 13.88 4.99 8.34
N ARG A 33 14.59 4.11 7.65
CA ARG A 33 15.78 4.52 6.88
C ARG A 33 15.38 5.37 5.69
N ARG A 34 15.90 6.60 5.65
CA ARG A 34 15.70 7.53 4.53
C ARG A 34 16.06 6.89 3.19
N LEU A 35 15.31 7.24 2.15
CA LEU A 35 15.65 6.81 0.79
C LEU A 35 16.88 7.55 0.30
N SER A 36 17.80 6.82 -0.31
CA SER A 36 18.98 7.40 -0.96
C SER A 36 18.67 7.84 -2.39
N GLY A 37 19.38 8.87 -2.84
CA GLY A 37 19.26 9.41 -4.19
C GLY A 37 18.07 10.36 -4.36
N ARG A 38 18.02 11.01 -5.53
CA ARG A 38 16.97 11.96 -5.87
C ARG A 38 15.66 11.25 -6.19
N ILE A 39 14.58 11.68 -5.58
CA ILE A 39 13.19 11.34 -5.92
C ILE A 39 12.59 12.59 -6.58
N ALA A 40 12.13 12.45 -7.81
CA ALA A 40 11.62 13.54 -8.61
C ALA A 40 10.17 13.91 -8.26
N CYS A 41 9.37 12.92 -7.83
CA CYS A 41 7.98 13.08 -7.44
C CYS A 41 7.67 12.19 -6.24
N TRP A 42 6.96 12.73 -5.26
CA TRP A 42 6.47 12.02 -4.09
C TRP A 42 4.96 12.10 -4.04
N LEU A 43 4.31 10.94 -4.01
CA LEU A 43 2.88 10.79 -3.80
C LEU A 43 2.61 9.99 -2.54
N SER A 44 1.42 10.14 -1.96
CA SER A 44 0.96 9.27 -0.88
C SER A 44 -0.54 8.99 -0.98
N GLY A 45 -0.99 7.94 -0.32
CA GLY A 45 -2.38 7.86 0.13
C GLY A 45 -2.70 9.03 1.07
N PRO A 46 -3.97 9.37 1.24
CA PRO A 46 -4.40 10.46 2.13
C PRO A 46 -4.28 10.10 3.62
N GLU A 47 -4.07 8.83 3.96
CA GLU A 47 -3.94 8.36 5.34
C GLU A 47 -2.73 9.00 6.03
N GLU A 48 -2.89 9.38 7.30
CA GLU A 48 -1.84 10.00 8.10
C GLU A 48 -0.55 9.18 8.10
N ALA A 49 -0.67 7.86 8.27
CA ALA A 49 0.47 6.94 8.25
C ALA A 49 1.27 7.01 6.94
N CYS A 50 0.60 7.22 5.79
CA CYS A 50 1.27 7.34 4.49
C CYS A 50 2.10 8.62 4.42
N GLY A 51 1.52 9.76 4.76
CA GLY A 51 2.21 11.05 4.80
C GLY A 51 3.36 11.06 5.80
N ALA A 52 3.12 10.60 7.03
CA ALA A 52 4.14 10.51 8.09
C ALA A 52 5.31 9.58 7.70
N THR A 53 5.01 8.46 7.02
CA THR A 53 6.07 7.58 6.48
C THR A 53 6.87 8.27 5.39
N ALA A 54 6.23 9.00 4.47
CA ALA A 54 6.94 9.76 3.44
C ALA A 54 7.94 10.76 4.04
N VAL A 55 7.53 11.50 5.07
CA VAL A 55 8.40 12.43 5.81
C VAL A 55 9.59 11.71 6.43
N ARG A 56 9.37 10.58 7.11
CA ARG A 56 10.47 9.77 7.69
C ARG A 56 11.42 9.23 6.61
N LEU A 57 10.91 8.89 5.42
CA LEU A 57 11.70 8.47 4.26
C LEU A 57 12.50 9.62 3.62
N GLY A 58 12.21 10.87 3.97
CA GLY A 58 12.89 12.07 3.50
C GLY A 58 12.20 12.80 2.37
N GLY A 59 10.91 12.52 2.14
CA GLY A 59 10.08 13.18 1.15
C GLY A 59 8.98 14.03 1.76
N ASN A 60 8.41 14.90 0.92
CA ASN A 60 7.15 15.59 1.17
C ASN A 60 6.19 15.13 0.07
N ALA A 61 5.27 14.23 0.40
CA ALA A 61 4.40 13.59 -0.56
C ALA A 61 3.10 14.38 -0.74
N GLU A 62 2.66 14.47 -2.00
CA GLU A 62 1.33 14.95 -2.34
C GLU A 62 0.32 13.85 -2.09
N PRO A 63 -0.74 14.08 -1.26
CA PRO A 63 -1.77 13.10 -1.04
C PRO A 63 -2.68 12.98 -2.27
N ILE A 64 -2.85 11.77 -2.77
CA ILE A 64 -3.70 11.44 -3.91
C ILE A 64 -4.91 10.64 -3.44
N HIS A 65 -6.11 11.17 -3.66
CA HIS A 65 -7.35 10.53 -3.19
C HIS A 65 -7.53 9.12 -3.75
N ASP A 66 -7.17 8.90 -5.01
CA ASP A 66 -7.26 7.58 -5.64
C ASP A 66 -6.22 6.55 -5.14
N LEU A 67 -5.30 6.96 -4.25
CA LEU A 67 -4.41 6.07 -3.50
C LEU A 67 -4.89 5.80 -2.07
N ARG A 68 -6.12 6.20 -1.70
CA ARG A 68 -6.69 5.91 -0.37
C ARG A 68 -6.86 4.41 -0.15
N GLU A 69 -6.93 4.02 1.12
CA GLU A 69 -7.24 2.65 1.53
C GLU A 69 -8.58 2.18 0.92
N CYS A 70 -8.78 0.87 0.89
CA CYS A 70 -10.05 0.26 0.54
C CYS A 70 -11.16 0.75 1.47
N ASP A 71 -12.32 1.06 0.90
CA ASP A 71 -13.51 1.29 1.70
C ASP A 71 -14.05 -0.06 2.21
N PHE A 72 -13.84 -0.32 3.48
CA PHE A 72 -14.29 -1.55 4.13
C PHE A 72 -15.72 -1.45 4.71
N GLY A 73 -16.45 -0.38 4.43
CA GLY A 73 -17.85 -0.23 4.85
C GLY A 73 -18.06 -0.62 6.32
N ALA A 74 -18.95 -1.58 6.56
CA ALA A 74 -19.31 -2.04 7.92
C ALA A 74 -18.17 -2.75 8.68
N TRP A 75 -17.07 -3.11 8.00
CA TRP A 75 -15.90 -3.72 8.66
C TRP A 75 -14.85 -2.71 9.09
N THR A 76 -14.99 -1.46 8.68
CA THR A 76 -14.02 -0.40 9.03
C THR A 76 -13.82 -0.29 10.54
N GLY A 77 -12.54 -0.31 10.97
CA GLY A 77 -12.14 -0.24 12.36
C GLY A 77 -12.29 -1.53 13.16
N LYS A 78 -12.68 -2.64 12.51
CA LYS A 78 -12.78 -3.95 13.18
C LYS A 78 -11.54 -4.81 12.90
N PRO A 79 -11.05 -5.57 13.87
CA PRO A 79 -9.99 -6.54 13.66
C PRO A 79 -10.50 -7.75 12.85
N LEU A 80 -9.59 -8.35 12.08
CA LEU A 80 -9.90 -9.53 11.27
C LEU A 80 -10.50 -10.68 12.08
N VAL A 81 -10.07 -10.86 13.32
CA VAL A 81 -10.57 -11.93 14.20
C VAL A 81 -12.05 -11.75 14.54
N ASP A 82 -12.52 -10.51 14.70
CA ASP A 82 -13.93 -10.22 14.99
C ASP A 82 -14.78 -10.50 13.74
N ILE A 83 -14.32 -10.07 12.55
CA ILE A 83 -15.00 -10.39 11.29
C ILE A 83 -15.04 -11.89 11.02
N ALA A 84 -13.95 -12.62 11.32
CA ALA A 84 -13.92 -14.06 11.18
C ALA A 84 -14.92 -14.78 12.09
N SER A 85 -15.26 -14.18 13.24
CA SER A 85 -16.28 -14.68 14.16
C SER A 85 -17.69 -14.26 13.77
N ASP A 86 -17.88 -12.97 13.44
CA ASP A 86 -19.21 -12.36 13.26
C ASP A 86 -19.79 -12.61 11.86
N ASP A 87 -18.94 -12.63 10.83
CA ASP A 87 -19.32 -12.82 9.43
C ASP A 87 -18.31 -13.70 8.66
N PRO A 88 -18.16 -14.97 9.05
CA PRO A 88 -17.20 -15.87 8.39
C PRO A 88 -17.51 -16.10 6.91
N SER A 89 -18.78 -16.10 6.53
CA SER A 89 -19.20 -16.26 5.12
C SER A 89 -18.84 -15.05 4.27
N GLY A 90 -19.07 -13.86 4.78
CA GLY A 90 -18.67 -12.62 4.13
C GLY A 90 -17.13 -12.53 3.97
N LEU A 91 -16.39 -12.87 5.02
CA LEU A 91 -14.94 -12.91 4.96
C LEU A 91 -14.43 -13.89 3.91
N GLN A 92 -15.00 -15.11 3.84
CA GLN A 92 -14.65 -16.10 2.82
C GLN A 92 -14.96 -15.57 1.41
N SER A 93 -16.13 -14.96 1.21
CA SER A 93 -16.49 -14.35 -0.07
C SER A 93 -15.49 -13.29 -0.49
N TRP A 94 -15.14 -12.35 0.40
CA TRP A 94 -14.18 -11.28 0.14
C TRP A 94 -12.76 -11.79 -0.19
N LEU A 95 -12.32 -12.88 0.46
CA LEU A 95 -11.00 -13.46 0.22
C LEU A 95 -10.89 -14.22 -1.11
N HIS A 96 -11.98 -14.76 -1.66
CA HIS A 96 -11.97 -15.65 -2.82
C HIS A 96 -12.60 -15.04 -4.08
N ASP A 97 -13.50 -14.07 -3.92
CA ASP A 97 -14.11 -13.36 -5.04
C ASP A 97 -13.71 -11.87 -5.01
N PRO A 98 -12.84 -11.42 -5.93
CA PRO A 98 -12.39 -10.05 -5.95
C PRO A 98 -13.48 -9.03 -6.29
N HIS A 99 -14.65 -9.47 -6.76
CA HIS A 99 -15.81 -8.62 -7.02
C HIS A 99 -16.77 -8.53 -5.83
N ALA A 100 -16.61 -9.38 -4.82
CA ALA A 100 -17.42 -9.35 -3.63
C ALA A 100 -17.08 -8.14 -2.73
N ALA A 101 -18.12 -7.50 -2.19
CA ALA A 101 -18.03 -6.45 -1.19
C ALA A 101 -19.05 -6.70 -0.07
N PRO A 102 -18.93 -7.80 0.71
CA PRO A 102 -19.90 -8.17 1.75
C PRO A 102 -20.05 -7.12 2.85
N HIS A 103 -19.04 -6.30 3.04
CA HIS A 103 -19.01 -5.16 3.96
C HIS A 103 -19.76 -3.91 3.45
N GLY A 104 -20.27 -3.92 2.20
CA GLY A 104 -20.98 -2.79 1.61
C GLY A 104 -20.10 -1.60 1.18
N GLY A 105 -18.81 -1.79 1.15
CA GLY A 105 -17.84 -0.80 0.66
C GLY A 105 -17.29 -1.14 -0.74
N GLU A 106 -15.98 -0.99 -0.93
CA GLU A 106 -15.29 -1.19 -2.21
C GLU A 106 -14.80 -2.64 -2.39
N SER A 107 -15.09 -3.26 -3.53
CA SER A 107 -14.50 -4.58 -3.85
C SER A 107 -13.01 -4.47 -4.20
N LEU A 108 -12.28 -5.59 -4.11
CA LEU A 108 -10.87 -5.63 -4.50
C LEU A 108 -10.65 -5.27 -5.98
N ALA A 109 -11.58 -5.65 -6.86
CA ALA A 109 -11.51 -5.31 -8.28
C ALA A 109 -11.68 -3.80 -8.51
N GLU A 110 -12.57 -3.14 -7.78
CA GLU A 110 -12.75 -1.68 -7.82
C GLU A 110 -11.52 -0.96 -7.26
N LEU A 111 -10.96 -1.41 -6.15
CA LEU A 111 -9.71 -0.91 -5.59
C LEU A 111 -8.55 -0.98 -6.61
N ILE A 112 -8.34 -2.15 -7.24
CA ILE A 112 -7.30 -2.35 -8.24
C ILE A 112 -7.50 -1.39 -9.42
N LYS A 113 -8.73 -1.25 -9.90
CA LYS A 113 -9.07 -0.33 -11.00
C LYS A 113 -8.82 1.12 -10.61
N ARG A 114 -9.24 1.54 -9.41
CA ARG A 114 -9.07 2.91 -8.92
C ARG A 114 -7.60 3.27 -8.72
N ALA A 115 -6.86 2.44 -7.98
CA ALA A 115 -5.43 2.67 -7.75
C ALA A 115 -4.63 2.59 -9.05
N GLY A 116 -5.01 1.68 -9.95
CA GLY A 116 -4.37 1.51 -11.26
C GLY A 116 -4.47 2.76 -12.16
N ARG A 117 -5.59 3.50 -12.10
CA ARG A 117 -5.70 4.77 -12.84
C ARG A 117 -4.60 5.76 -12.48
N VAL A 118 -4.12 5.77 -11.23
CA VAL A 118 -3.00 6.65 -10.86
C VAL A 118 -1.72 6.25 -11.60
N LEU A 119 -1.49 4.96 -11.85
CA LEU A 119 -0.34 4.53 -12.66
C LEU A 119 -0.46 4.95 -14.13
N ASP A 120 -1.67 4.92 -14.67
CA ASP A 120 -1.92 5.16 -16.10
C ASP A 120 -2.00 6.65 -16.42
N ASP A 121 -2.69 7.43 -15.59
CA ASP A 121 -3.10 8.81 -15.89
C ASP A 121 -2.12 9.85 -15.31
N HIS A 122 -1.35 9.49 -14.27
CA HIS A 122 -0.40 10.44 -13.68
C HIS A 122 0.78 10.73 -14.62
N SER A 123 1.13 12.01 -14.73
CA SER A 123 2.28 12.45 -15.52
C SER A 123 3.60 12.17 -14.79
N TRP A 124 4.08 10.93 -14.89
CA TRP A 124 5.32 10.53 -14.23
C TRP A 124 6.53 11.23 -14.82
N PRO A 125 7.35 11.93 -14.00
CA PRO A 125 8.59 12.52 -14.48
C PRO A 125 9.62 11.46 -14.82
N ASP A 126 10.57 11.83 -15.67
CA ASP A 126 11.76 11.02 -15.90
C ASP A 126 12.55 10.81 -14.61
N GLY A 127 13.06 9.61 -14.42
CA GLY A 127 13.84 9.22 -13.26
C GLY A 127 13.04 8.41 -12.24
N ARG A 128 13.23 8.71 -10.95
CA ARG A 128 12.65 7.93 -9.84
C ARG A 128 11.62 8.74 -9.10
N SER A 129 10.41 8.21 -9.01
CA SER A 129 9.33 8.69 -8.16
C SER A 129 9.09 7.73 -6.98
N ALA A 130 8.36 8.16 -5.96
CA ALA A 130 7.95 7.34 -4.84
C ALA A 130 6.47 7.56 -4.52
N ALA A 131 5.75 6.48 -4.21
CA ALA A 131 4.39 6.51 -3.69
C ALA A 131 4.35 5.74 -2.37
N VAL A 132 3.89 6.38 -1.29
CA VAL A 132 3.70 5.75 0.00
C VAL A 132 2.21 5.49 0.20
N VAL A 133 1.85 4.22 0.37
CA VAL A 133 0.45 3.78 0.39
C VAL A 133 0.23 2.72 1.46
N THR A 134 -1.01 2.31 1.68
CA THR A 134 -1.32 1.18 2.57
C THR A 134 -0.87 -0.14 1.93
N PRO A 135 -0.67 -1.21 2.72
CA PRO A 135 -0.26 -2.51 2.19
C PRO A 135 -1.22 -3.07 1.13
N LEU A 136 -2.53 -2.87 1.29
CA LEU A 136 -3.51 -3.38 0.33
C LEU A 136 -3.48 -2.58 -0.98
N VAL A 137 -3.35 -1.26 -0.90
CA VAL A 137 -3.18 -0.40 -2.09
C VAL A 137 -1.87 -0.71 -2.81
N ALA A 138 -0.78 -1.01 -2.09
CA ALA A 138 0.47 -1.45 -2.72
C ALA A 138 0.29 -2.74 -3.52
N ARG A 139 -0.47 -3.73 -3.00
CA ARG A 139 -0.84 -4.94 -3.74
C ARG A 139 -1.67 -4.61 -4.97
N ALA A 140 -2.68 -3.76 -4.82
CA ALA A 140 -3.56 -3.34 -5.93
C ALA A 140 -2.77 -2.70 -7.08
N LEU A 141 -1.85 -1.78 -6.76
CA LEU A 141 -0.95 -1.17 -7.74
C LEU A 141 -0.08 -2.22 -8.46
N LEU A 142 0.43 -3.23 -7.73
CA LEU A 142 1.24 -4.29 -8.34
C LEU A 142 0.41 -5.22 -9.22
N VAL A 143 -0.79 -5.61 -8.80
CA VAL A 143 -1.71 -6.41 -9.63
C VAL A 143 -2.00 -5.69 -10.95
N HIS A 144 -2.34 -4.39 -10.88
CA HIS A 144 -2.59 -3.57 -12.06
C HIS A 144 -1.33 -3.45 -12.95
N ALA A 145 -0.19 -3.09 -12.37
CA ALA A 145 1.08 -2.90 -13.10
C ALA A 145 1.54 -4.16 -13.85
N LEU A 146 1.22 -5.34 -13.31
CA LEU A 146 1.56 -6.64 -13.90
C LEU A 146 0.49 -7.14 -14.89
N GLY A 147 -0.66 -6.48 -14.99
CA GLY A 147 -1.80 -6.97 -15.78
C GLY A 147 -2.29 -8.33 -15.26
N ALA A 148 -2.13 -8.59 -13.97
CA ALA A 148 -2.50 -9.86 -13.36
C ALA A 148 -4.00 -9.90 -13.05
N ALA A 149 -4.56 -11.12 -12.93
CA ALA A 149 -5.94 -11.29 -12.51
C ALA A 149 -6.13 -10.82 -11.05
N PRO A 150 -7.26 -10.18 -10.71
CA PRO A 150 -7.48 -9.61 -9.38
C PRO A 150 -7.38 -10.61 -8.21
N ASP A 151 -7.67 -11.89 -8.44
CA ASP A 151 -7.61 -12.98 -7.45
C ASP A 151 -6.20 -13.25 -6.90
N VAL A 152 -5.14 -12.73 -7.55
CA VAL A 152 -3.77 -12.91 -7.07
C VAL A 152 -3.37 -11.91 -5.99
N ILE A 153 -4.22 -10.94 -5.65
CA ILE A 153 -3.89 -9.81 -4.76
C ILE A 153 -3.33 -10.27 -3.40
N PHE A 154 -3.89 -11.35 -2.84
CA PHE A 154 -3.42 -11.90 -1.56
C PHE A 154 -2.22 -12.85 -1.68
N ARG A 155 -1.76 -13.16 -2.91
CA ARG A 155 -0.52 -13.91 -3.15
C ARG A 155 0.72 -13.02 -3.13
N ILE A 156 0.55 -11.70 -3.03
CA ILE A 156 1.63 -10.73 -2.93
C ILE A 156 1.80 -10.37 -1.45
N ASP A 157 2.91 -10.77 -0.83
CA ASP A 157 3.19 -10.45 0.57
C ASP A 157 3.80 -9.05 0.68
N ILE A 158 3.04 -8.13 1.29
CA ILE A 158 3.44 -6.75 1.55
C ILE A 158 3.32 -6.49 3.05
N ALA A 159 4.46 -6.46 3.71
CA ALA A 159 4.57 -6.03 5.10
C ALA A 159 4.80 -4.49 5.18
N PRO A 160 4.63 -3.86 6.35
CA PRO A 160 5.05 -2.48 6.56
C PRO A 160 6.49 -2.23 6.08
N LEU A 161 6.72 -1.07 5.47
CA LEU A 161 7.98 -0.66 4.84
C LEU A 161 8.47 -1.52 3.67
N SER A 162 7.72 -2.54 3.24
CA SER A 162 8.04 -3.25 1.98
C SER A 162 8.13 -2.26 0.83
N ARG A 163 9.06 -2.52 -0.09
CA ARG A 163 9.38 -1.66 -1.22
C ARG A 163 9.29 -2.44 -2.51
N ALA A 164 8.44 -2.00 -3.42
CA ALA A 164 8.37 -2.53 -4.76
C ALA A 164 8.85 -1.47 -5.76
N LEU A 165 9.84 -1.81 -6.57
CA LEU A 165 10.30 -0.95 -7.66
C LEU A 165 9.70 -1.43 -8.96
N ILE A 166 8.88 -0.59 -9.58
CA ILE A 166 8.37 -0.81 -10.92
C ILE A 166 9.02 0.18 -11.90
N SER A 167 9.18 -0.23 -13.13
CA SER A 167 9.73 0.61 -14.20
C SER A 167 8.81 0.59 -15.42
N ARG A 168 8.64 1.75 -16.05
CA ARG A 168 7.83 1.91 -17.26
C ARG A 168 8.73 2.03 -18.47
N ASN A 169 8.50 1.19 -19.45
CA ASN A 169 9.07 1.32 -20.77
C ASN A 169 7.92 1.38 -21.78
N GLN A 170 7.85 2.47 -22.55
CA GLN A 170 6.69 2.80 -23.39
C GLN A 170 5.41 2.89 -22.54
N GLN A 171 4.48 1.94 -22.64
CA GLN A 171 3.21 1.96 -21.93
C GLN A 171 3.04 0.85 -20.89
N THR A 172 4.07 0.00 -20.70
CA THR A 172 3.96 -1.17 -19.82
C THR A 172 4.82 -1.02 -18.58
N TRP A 173 4.22 -1.20 -17.42
CA TRP A 173 4.92 -1.31 -16.14
C TRP A 173 5.49 -2.72 -15.95
N ARG A 174 6.64 -2.82 -15.32
CA ARG A 174 7.32 -4.09 -15.00
C ARG A 174 7.82 -4.03 -13.57
N LEU A 175 7.57 -5.07 -12.80
CA LEU A 175 8.17 -5.23 -11.48
C LEU A 175 9.67 -5.56 -11.63
N SER A 176 10.51 -4.67 -11.12
CA SER A 176 11.97 -4.83 -11.18
C SER A 176 12.52 -5.42 -9.87
N ARG A 177 11.87 -5.13 -8.72
CA ARG A 177 12.31 -5.56 -7.40
C ARG A 177 11.16 -5.51 -6.41
N LEU A 178 11.12 -6.49 -5.50
CA LEU A 178 10.28 -6.47 -4.30
C LEU A 178 11.17 -6.78 -3.11
N GLU A 179 11.22 -5.88 -2.14
CA GLU A 179 12.06 -5.99 -0.95
C GLU A 179 11.18 -5.90 0.30
N ARG A 180 11.36 -6.84 1.20
CA ARG A 180 10.86 -6.73 2.57
C ARG A 180 11.94 -6.09 3.42
N VAL A 181 11.70 -4.89 3.94
CA VAL A 181 12.60 -4.26 4.89
C VAL A 181 12.37 -4.94 6.24
N LYS A 182 13.38 -5.61 6.79
CA LYS A 182 13.30 -6.13 8.15
C LYS A 182 13.27 -4.93 9.09
N ASP A 183 12.25 -4.85 9.94
CA ASP A 183 12.26 -3.92 11.07
C ASP A 183 13.50 -4.24 11.91
N SER A 184 14.45 -3.31 11.98
CA SER A 184 15.51 -3.43 12.98
C SER A 184 14.85 -3.17 14.32
N PRO A 185 14.95 -4.10 15.31
CA PRO A 185 14.47 -3.80 16.65
C PRO A 185 15.16 -2.53 17.15
N PRO A 186 14.50 -1.73 18.01
CA PRO A 186 15.13 -0.59 18.62
C PRO A 186 16.42 -1.05 19.25
N ARG A 187 17.54 -0.40 18.94
CA ARG A 187 18.80 -0.64 19.64
C ARG A 187 18.57 -0.17 21.06
N ASP A 188 18.43 -1.12 21.99
CA ASP A 188 18.52 -0.81 23.41
C ASP A 188 19.81 -0.04 23.61
N ARG A 189 19.70 1.25 23.90
CA ARG A 189 20.80 2.02 24.42
C ARG A 189 21.01 1.51 25.84
N LEU A 190 21.84 0.48 25.97
CA LEU A 190 22.46 0.16 27.25
C LEU A 190 23.31 1.39 27.60
N ALA A 191 22.81 2.16 28.57
CA ALA A 191 23.55 3.18 29.27
C ALA A 191 24.53 2.52 30.25
#